data_07f8b6029cd89f97ca1e1b8ca70e2545
#
_entry.id   07f8b6029cd89f97ca1e1b8ca70e2545
#
_cell.length_a   1.000
_cell.length_b   1.000
_cell.length_c   1.000
_cell.angle_alpha   90.00
_cell.angle_beta   90.00
_cell.angle_gamma   90.00
#
_symmetry.space_group_name_H-M   'P 1'
#
loop_
_entity.id
_entity.type
_entity.pdbx_description
1 polymer ?
#
loop_
_entity_poly.entity_id
_entity_poly.type
_entity_poly.pdbx_seq_one_letter_code
_entity_poly.pdbx_strand_id
1 'polypeptide(L)'
;EETYNGLKKHYENALKLEAAGMIDKAGRLFAQVNMDEAKRALEAARKEETVVQSALKVLLNKKDTDANIIPTSPLFMNDSLPPKMLFDLSVNSGNYTLNQLQLQQHIAKQEVRIAQSGYLPNIALFGKQTLYSHGIQSNLLPRTMIGIGFTWNLFDGLDREKKVRQSKLTEQTLALGQMKARDDLAVGVDKLYTQLEKAQDNVKALNATIALSEELVRIRKKSFTEGMATSTEVIDAETMLASVRVARLAAYYEYDVALINLLSLCGTPEQFVNYQPKP
;
A
#
# COMPACT_ATOMS: atom_id res chain seq x y z
N GLU A 1 -24.54 -9.53 7.28
CA GLU A 1 -25.28 -10.64 7.90
C GLU A 1 -26.14 -10.15 9.07
N GLU A 2 -25.57 -9.39 10.02
CA GLU A 2 -26.33 -8.82 11.14
C GLU A 2 -27.54 -8.00 10.68
N THR A 3 -27.37 -7.15 9.67
CA THR A 3 -28.46 -6.34 9.08
C THR A 3 -29.61 -7.21 8.54
N TYR A 4 -29.27 -8.25 7.78
CA TYR A 4 -30.28 -9.19 7.29
C TYR A 4 -31.00 -9.89 8.44
N ASN A 5 -30.28 -10.35 9.46
CA ASN A 5 -30.88 -11.01 10.62
C ASN A 5 -31.77 -10.05 11.43
N GLY A 6 -31.39 -8.77 11.54
CA GLY A 6 -32.20 -7.73 12.18
C GLY A 6 -33.53 -7.49 11.44
N LEU A 7 -33.44 -7.26 10.12
CA LEU A 7 -34.61 -7.02 9.27
C LEU A 7 -35.50 -8.25 9.13
N LYS A 8 -34.94 -9.47 9.15
CA LYS A 8 -35.71 -10.71 9.19
C LYS A 8 -36.55 -10.82 10.46
N LYS A 9 -35.96 -10.56 11.63
CA LYS A 9 -36.71 -10.51 12.91
C LYS A 9 -37.80 -9.43 12.89
N HIS A 10 -37.48 -8.27 12.29
CA HIS A 10 -38.48 -7.21 12.15
C HIS A 10 -39.67 -7.66 11.28
N TYR A 11 -39.44 -8.30 10.13
CA TYR A 11 -40.46 -8.86 9.28
C TYR A 11 -41.30 -9.93 10.00
N GLU A 12 -40.66 -10.83 10.76
CA GLU A 12 -41.39 -11.85 11.56
C GLU A 12 -42.28 -11.21 12.62
N ASN A 13 -41.86 -10.10 13.23
CA ASN A 13 -42.69 -9.32 14.15
C ASN A 13 -43.82 -8.61 13.43
N ALA A 14 -43.57 -8.02 12.25
CA ALA A 14 -44.59 -7.39 11.45
C ALA A 14 -45.71 -8.38 11.02
N LEU A 15 -45.36 -9.63 10.70
CA LEU A 15 -46.34 -10.69 10.44
C LEU A 15 -47.26 -10.93 11.63
N LYS A 16 -46.73 -11.00 12.84
CA LYS A 16 -47.51 -11.21 14.08
C LYS A 16 -48.46 -10.03 14.35
N LEU A 17 -47.96 -8.81 14.16
CA LEU A 17 -48.71 -7.58 14.42
C LEU A 17 -49.83 -7.37 13.38
N GLU A 18 -49.62 -7.71 12.09
CA GLU A 18 -50.67 -7.73 11.06
C GLU A 18 -51.76 -8.73 11.42
N ALA A 19 -51.38 -9.96 11.82
CA ALA A 19 -52.33 -10.98 12.24
C ALA A 19 -53.18 -10.56 13.49
N ALA A 20 -52.59 -9.74 14.36
CA ALA A 20 -53.27 -9.15 15.50
C ALA A 20 -54.08 -7.88 15.15
N GLY A 21 -54.04 -7.41 13.91
CA GLY A 21 -54.71 -6.18 13.47
C GLY A 21 -54.08 -4.89 13.98
N MET A 22 -52.84 -4.94 14.49
CA MET A 22 -52.13 -3.79 15.04
C MET A 22 -51.40 -2.96 13.98
N ILE A 23 -51.07 -3.54 12.84
CA ILE A 23 -50.48 -2.87 11.68
C ILE A 23 -51.25 -3.28 10.39
N ASP A 24 -51.13 -2.46 9.37
CA ASP A 24 -51.73 -2.72 8.04
C ASP A 24 -50.81 -3.65 7.20
N LYS A 25 -51.36 -4.16 6.11
CA LYS A 25 -50.67 -5.00 5.13
C LYS A 25 -49.47 -4.26 4.49
N ALA A 26 -49.56 -2.92 4.33
CA ALA A 26 -48.51 -2.13 3.72
C ALA A 26 -47.25 -2.12 4.58
N GLY A 27 -47.39 -1.98 5.89
CA GLY A 27 -46.27 -2.03 6.86
C GLY A 27 -45.56 -3.38 6.83
N ARG A 28 -46.28 -4.50 6.75
CA ARG A 28 -45.69 -5.84 6.59
C ARG A 28 -44.94 -5.99 5.25
N LEU A 29 -45.59 -5.58 4.11
CA LEU A 29 -44.97 -5.67 2.79
C LEU A 29 -43.66 -4.83 2.75
N PHE A 30 -43.67 -3.65 3.36
CA PHE A 30 -42.49 -2.82 3.44
C PHE A 30 -41.35 -3.51 4.21
N ALA A 31 -41.64 -4.15 5.35
CA ALA A 31 -40.66 -4.94 6.09
C ALA A 31 -40.12 -6.11 5.26
N GLN A 32 -40.98 -6.80 4.46
CA GLN A 32 -40.57 -7.88 3.59
C GLN A 32 -39.62 -7.41 2.48
N VAL A 33 -39.93 -6.31 1.80
CA VAL A 33 -39.09 -5.75 0.73
C VAL A 33 -37.67 -5.42 1.26
N ASN A 34 -37.57 -4.76 2.43
CA ASN A 34 -36.29 -4.41 3.03
C ASN A 34 -35.48 -5.64 3.49
N MET A 35 -36.15 -6.67 4.00
CA MET A 35 -35.52 -7.95 4.32
C MET A 35 -34.95 -8.63 3.06
N ASP A 36 -35.72 -8.68 1.97
CA ASP A 36 -35.29 -9.29 0.70
C ASP A 36 -34.15 -8.48 0.05
N GLU A 37 -34.13 -7.18 0.20
CA GLU A 37 -33.03 -6.31 -0.24
C GLU A 37 -31.75 -6.58 0.56
N ALA A 38 -31.84 -6.66 1.89
CA ALA A 38 -30.73 -7.03 2.73
C ALA A 38 -30.19 -8.44 2.43
N LYS A 39 -31.06 -9.38 2.07
CA LYS A 39 -30.65 -10.72 1.62
C LYS A 39 -29.84 -10.65 0.33
N ARG A 40 -30.31 -9.88 -0.66
CA ARG A 40 -29.58 -9.68 -1.92
C ARG A 40 -28.20 -9.05 -1.69
N ALA A 41 -28.13 -8.04 -0.81
CA ALA A 41 -26.87 -7.40 -0.45
C ALA A 41 -25.89 -8.37 0.25
N LEU A 42 -26.41 -9.26 1.12
CA LEU A 42 -25.61 -10.29 1.76
C LEU A 42 -25.04 -11.30 0.74
N GLU A 43 -25.87 -11.77 -0.19
CA GLU A 43 -25.44 -12.69 -1.25
C GLU A 43 -24.41 -12.06 -2.20
N ALA A 44 -24.56 -10.78 -2.53
CA ALA A 44 -23.59 -10.03 -3.32
C ALA A 44 -22.24 -9.93 -2.58
N ALA A 45 -22.25 -9.56 -1.30
CA ALA A 45 -21.04 -9.46 -0.49
C ALA A 45 -20.31 -10.81 -0.34
N ARG A 46 -21.03 -11.93 -0.21
CA ARG A 46 -20.45 -13.28 -0.19
C ARG A 46 -19.77 -13.66 -1.51
N LYS A 47 -20.34 -13.25 -2.64
CA LYS A 47 -19.71 -13.47 -3.96
C LYS A 47 -18.43 -12.64 -4.09
N GLU A 48 -18.46 -11.40 -3.62
CA GLU A 48 -17.30 -10.51 -3.62
C GLU A 48 -16.18 -11.06 -2.72
N GLU A 49 -16.52 -11.58 -1.53
CA GLU A 49 -15.59 -12.29 -0.65
C GLU A 49 -14.91 -13.46 -1.39
N THR A 50 -15.66 -14.25 -2.17
CA THR A 50 -15.10 -15.36 -2.95
C THR A 50 -14.05 -14.89 -3.95
N VAL A 51 -14.30 -13.77 -4.65
CA VAL A 51 -13.35 -13.19 -5.60
C VAL A 51 -12.08 -12.71 -4.88
N VAL A 52 -12.23 -12.03 -3.75
CA VAL A 52 -11.09 -11.57 -2.95
C VAL A 52 -10.28 -12.74 -2.39
N GLN A 53 -10.94 -13.82 -1.96
CA GLN A 53 -10.28 -15.05 -1.52
C GLN A 53 -9.44 -15.68 -2.65
N SER A 54 -9.98 -15.77 -3.86
CA SER A 54 -9.23 -16.28 -5.01
C SER A 54 -8.02 -15.39 -5.33
N ALA A 55 -8.17 -14.07 -5.30
CA ALA A 55 -7.06 -13.14 -5.50
C ALA A 55 -5.97 -13.30 -4.43
N LEU A 56 -6.36 -13.46 -3.16
CA LEU A 56 -5.42 -13.67 -2.05
C LEU A 56 -4.68 -15.01 -2.18
N LYS A 57 -5.37 -16.09 -2.59
CA LYS A 57 -4.75 -17.38 -2.86
C LYS A 57 -3.67 -17.26 -3.95
N VAL A 58 -3.95 -16.55 -5.03
CA VAL A 58 -2.96 -16.30 -6.10
C VAL A 58 -1.74 -15.54 -5.56
N LEU A 59 -1.94 -14.47 -4.79
CA LEU A 59 -0.84 -13.70 -4.17
C LEU A 59 0.04 -14.55 -3.25
N LEU A 60 -0.56 -15.52 -2.54
CA LEU A 60 0.15 -16.43 -1.63
C LEU A 60 0.64 -17.73 -2.31
N ASN A 61 0.54 -17.81 -3.64
CA ASN A 61 0.89 -18.99 -4.43
C ASN A 61 0.18 -20.27 -3.94
N LYS A 62 -1.09 -20.15 -3.52
CA LYS A 62 -1.96 -21.25 -3.12
C LYS A 62 -2.85 -21.66 -4.30
N LYS A 63 -3.28 -22.94 -4.32
CA LYS A 63 -4.24 -23.41 -5.31
C LYS A 63 -5.65 -22.93 -4.96
N ASP A 64 -6.50 -22.75 -5.95
CA ASP A 64 -7.89 -22.33 -5.73
C ASP A 64 -8.70 -23.39 -4.97
N THR A 65 -8.31 -24.66 -5.06
CA THR A 65 -8.88 -25.80 -4.31
C THR A 65 -8.51 -25.82 -2.82
N ASP A 66 -7.52 -25.00 -2.39
CA ASP A 66 -7.12 -24.93 -0.99
C ASP A 66 -8.22 -24.27 -0.14
N ALA A 67 -8.21 -24.58 1.16
CA ALA A 67 -9.14 -23.98 2.11
C ALA A 67 -9.09 -22.44 2.07
N ASN A 68 -10.19 -21.79 2.43
CA ASN A 68 -10.24 -20.34 2.53
C ASN A 68 -9.24 -19.83 3.56
N ILE A 69 -8.60 -18.71 3.22
CA ILE A 69 -7.62 -18.06 4.08
C ILE A 69 -8.39 -17.17 5.06
N ILE A 70 -8.26 -17.47 6.34
CA ILE A 70 -8.90 -16.68 7.40
C ILE A 70 -7.81 -15.85 8.07
N PRO A 71 -7.90 -14.49 7.98
CA PRO A 71 -7.01 -13.62 8.74
C PRO A 71 -7.14 -13.88 10.24
N THR A 72 -6.04 -14.08 10.93
CA THR A 72 -6.03 -14.29 12.40
C THR A 72 -5.95 -12.99 13.17
N SER A 73 -5.44 -11.94 12.55
CA SER A 73 -5.34 -10.60 13.16
C SER A 73 -6.58 -9.78 12.82
N PRO A 74 -7.28 -9.21 13.80
CA PRO A 74 -8.35 -8.26 13.55
C PRO A 74 -7.78 -6.95 13.00
N LEU A 75 -8.63 -6.16 12.35
CA LEU A 75 -8.35 -4.74 12.11
C LEU A 75 -8.16 -4.04 13.45
N PHE A 76 -7.21 -3.14 13.55
CA PHE A 76 -6.86 -2.51 14.83
C PHE A 76 -6.66 -0.99 14.68
N MET A 77 -6.56 -0.34 15.82
CA MET A 77 -6.16 1.05 15.94
C MET A 77 -5.43 1.23 17.27
N ASN A 78 -4.30 1.87 17.24
CA ASN A 78 -3.58 2.23 18.45
C ASN A 78 -4.06 3.60 18.96
N ASP A 79 -4.30 3.72 20.24
CA ASP A 79 -4.74 4.97 20.88
C ASP A 79 -3.64 6.04 20.86
N SER A 80 -2.38 5.65 20.88
CA SER A 80 -1.22 6.54 20.79
C SER A 80 -0.35 6.19 19.61
N LEU A 81 -0.07 7.18 18.75
CA LEU A 81 0.89 7.08 17.67
C LEU A 81 2.26 7.56 18.13
N PRO A 82 3.37 6.95 17.63
CA PRO A 82 4.69 7.52 17.79
C PRO A 82 4.73 8.94 17.20
N PRO A 83 5.56 9.85 17.75
CA PRO A 83 5.68 11.20 17.19
C PRO A 83 6.11 11.15 15.72
N LYS A 84 5.52 12.01 14.88
CA LYS A 84 5.84 12.12 13.44
C LYS A 84 7.33 12.22 13.16
N MET A 85 8.08 12.92 14.04
CA MET A 85 9.53 13.09 13.91
C MET A 85 10.30 11.78 13.80
N LEU A 86 9.83 10.69 14.43
CA LEU A 86 10.46 9.37 14.31
C LEU A 86 10.34 8.79 12.89
N PHE A 87 9.20 9.01 12.24
CA PHE A 87 9.00 8.59 10.85
C PHE A 87 9.82 9.43 9.88
N ASP A 88 9.94 10.75 10.11
CA ASP A 88 10.79 11.64 9.32
C ASP A 88 12.27 11.22 9.38
N LEU A 89 12.76 10.84 10.56
CA LEU A 89 14.13 10.31 10.72
C LEU A 89 14.29 8.95 10.03
N SER A 90 13.31 8.06 10.16
CA SER A 90 13.35 6.72 9.58
C SER A 90 13.34 6.75 8.06
N VAL A 91 12.54 7.64 7.44
CA VAL A 91 12.50 7.81 5.97
C VAL A 91 13.86 8.23 5.44
N ASN A 92 14.53 9.17 6.10
CA ASN A 92 15.83 9.66 5.65
C ASN A 92 16.94 8.61 5.69
N SER A 93 16.84 7.61 6.56
CA SER A 93 17.84 6.56 6.72
C SER A 93 17.46 5.23 6.07
N GLY A 94 16.16 4.89 6.03
CA GLY A 94 15.68 3.57 5.64
C GLY A 94 15.04 3.50 4.26
N ASN A 95 14.66 4.63 3.66
CA ASN A 95 13.93 4.61 2.39
C ASN A 95 14.77 4.07 1.23
N TYR A 96 14.26 3.02 0.57
CA TYR A 96 14.95 2.33 -0.52
C TYR A 96 15.21 3.23 -1.74
N THR A 97 14.29 4.14 -2.05
CA THR A 97 14.45 5.08 -3.19
C THR A 97 15.59 6.07 -2.92
N LEU A 98 15.68 6.60 -1.70
CA LEU A 98 16.79 7.50 -1.33
C LEU A 98 18.13 6.77 -1.38
N ASN A 99 18.20 5.54 -0.88
CA ASN A 99 19.41 4.72 -0.92
C ASN A 99 19.82 4.42 -2.38
N GLN A 100 18.85 4.10 -3.25
CA GLN A 100 19.11 3.90 -4.67
C GLN A 100 19.65 5.18 -5.34
N LEU A 101 19.04 6.34 -5.08
CA LEU A 101 19.50 7.63 -5.62
C LEU A 101 20.90 7.98 -5.11
N GLN A 102 21.22 7.67 -3.85
CA GLN A 102 22.55 7.88 -3.30
C GLN A 102 23.60 7.01 -4.01
N LEU A 103 23.29 5.74 -4.28
CA LEU A 103 24.16 4.87 -5.06
C LEU A 103 24.33 5.38 -6.49
N GLN A 104 23.28 5.83 -7.14
CA GLN A 104 23.35 6.41 -8.49
C GLN A 104 24.22 7.68 -8.51
N GLN A 105 24.09 8.54 -7.50
CA GLN A 105 24.96 9.72 -7.36
C GLN A 105 26.42 9.32 -7.18
N HIS A 106 26.68 8.26 -6.38
CA HIS A 106 28.05 7.74 -6.23
C HIS A 106 28.61 7.23 -7.55
N ILE A 107 27.81 6.51 -8.35
CA ILE A 107 28.20 6.05 -9.70
C ILE A 107 28.52 7.25 -10.59
N ALA A 108 27.66 8.27 -10.64
CA ALA A 108 27.89 9.46 -11.46
C ALA A 108 29.17 10.21 -11.08
N LYS A 109 29.54 10.26 -9.79
CA LYS A 109 30.83 10.78 -9.33
C LYS A 109 32.01 9.98 -9.89
N GLN A 110 31.89 8.65 -9.95
CA GLN A 110 32.92 7.81 -10.56
C GLN A 110 32.99 8.02 -12.09
N GLU A 111 31.85 8.21 -12.75
CA GLU A 111 31.80 8.52 -14.19
C GLU A 111 32.52 9.83 -14.53
N VAL A 112 32.40 10.86 -13.67
CA VAL A 112 33.19 12.09 -13.82
C VAL A 112 34.69 11.78 -13.74
N ARG A 113 35.12 10.94 -12.79
CA ARG A 113 36.54 10.52 -12.68
C ARG A 113 37.01 9.73 -13.89
N ILE A 114 36.15 8.83 -14.40
CA ILE A 114 36.43 8.06 -15.64
C ILE A 114 36.56 9.02 -16.83
N ALA A 115 35.65 9.98 -16.98
CA ALA A 115 35.77 10.97 -18.04
C ALA A 115 37.06 11.82 -17.92
N GLN A 116 37.46 12.16 -16.69
CA GLN A 116 38.73 12.86 -16.41
C GLN A 116 39.96 11.99 -16.71
N SER A 117 39.89 10.68 -16.51
CA SER A 117 40.99 9.77 -16.82
C SER A 117 41.35 9.73 -18.31
N GLY A 118 40.44 10.17 -19.19
CA GLY A 118 40.72 10.35 -20.61
C GLY A 118 41.81 11.38 -20.94
N TYR A 119 42.22 12.20 -19.98
CA TYR A 119 43.40 13.06 -20.11
C TYR A 119 44.73 12.36 -19.86
N LEU A 120 44.68 11.17 -19.28
CA LEU A 120 45.86 10.36 -18.96
C LEU A 120 46.19 9.45 -20.13
N PRO A 121 47.48 9.08 -20.29
CA PRO A 121 47.90 8.07 -21.25
C PRO A 121 47.34 6.70 -20.88
N ASN A 122 46.98 5.92 -21.90
CA ASN A 122 46.54 4.55 -21.76
C ASN A 122 47.78 3.61 -21.82
N ILE A 123 47.95 2.81 -20.78
CA ILE A 123 49.06 1.83 -20.68
C ILE A 123 48.43 0.45 -20.70
N ALA A 124 48.79 -0.36 -21.70
CA ALA A 124 48.26 -1.71 -21.86
C ALA A 124 49.45 -2.70 -21.86
N LEU A 125 49.33 -3.75 -21.06
CA LEU A 125 50.20 -4.91 -21.16
C LEU A 125 49.53 -5.90 -22.12
N PHE A 126 50.27 -6.36 -23.14
CA PHE A 126 49.79 -7.34 -24.06
C PHE A 126 50.72 -8.51 -24.23
N GLY A 127 50.14 -9.70 -24.39
CA GLY A 127 50.86 -10.91 -24.75
C GLY A 127 50.20 -11.53 -25.98
N LYS A 128 51.01 -11.92 -26.96
CA LYS A 128 50.60 -12.62 -28.17
C LYS A 128 51.38 -13.90 -28.31
N GLN A 129 50.66 -15.02 -28.45
CA GLN A 129 51.27 -16.30 -28.80
C GLN A 129 50.69 -16.76 -30.13
N THR A 130 51.53 -17.01 -31.12
CA THR A 130 51.10 -17.55 -32.41
C THR A 130 51.21 -19.07 -32.37
N LEU A 131 50.09 -19.77 -32.37
CA LEU A 131 50.05 -21.24 -32.29
C LEU A 131 50.36 -21.88 -33.63
N TYR A 132 50.03 -21.23 -34.73
CA TYR A 132 50.24 -21.71 -36.07
C TYR A 132 50.48 -20.55 -37.05
N SER A 133 51.51 -20.65 -37.90
CA SER A 133 51.77 -19.68 -38.96
C SER A 133 52.28 -20.37 -40.20
N HIS A 134 51.81 -19.95 -41.38
CA HIS A 134 52.25 -20.44 -42.71
C HIS A 134 52.91 -19.29 -43.47
N GLY A 135 54.02 -19.58 -44.15
CA GLY A 135 54.66 -18.66 -45.10
C GLY A 135 55.86 -17.89 -44.55
N ILE A 136 56.38 -16.94 -45.35
CA ILE A 136 57.62 -16.17 -45.06
C ILE A 136 57.58 -15.38 -43.77
N GLN A 137 56.38 -15.01 -43.29
CA GLN A 137 56.21 -14.29 -41.99
C GLN A 137 56.54 -15.15 -40.76
N SER A 138 56.57 -16.48 -40.89
CA SER A 138 56.84 -17.37 -39.74
C SER A 138 58.30 -17.31 -39.26
N ASN A 139 59.18 -16.83 -40.09
CA ASN A 139 60.65 -16.76 -39.78
C ASN A 139 61.09 -15.38 -39.32
N LEU A 140 60.26 -14.35 -39.45
CA LEU A 140 60.58 -12.96 -39.14
C LEU A 140 60.02 -12.46 -37.80
N LEU A 141 58.97 -13.11 -37.26
CA LEU A 141 58.33 -12.70 -36.03
C LEU A 141 58.42 -13.76 -34.92
N PRO A 142 58.74 -13.38 -33.68
CA PRO A 142 58.78 -14.33 -32.58
C PRO A 142 57.39 -14.95 -32.35
N ARG A 143 57.38 -16.27 -32.07
CA ARG A 143 56.13 -17.02 -31.77
C ARG A 143 55.41 -16.52 -30.54
N THR A 144 56.19 -15.99 -29.57
CA THR A 144 55.67 -15.40 -28.34
C THR A 144 56.17 -13.97 -28.21
N MET A 145 55.31 -13.03 -28.01
CA MET A 145 55.65 -11.61 -27.82
C MET A 145 54.88 -11.08 -26.62
N ILE A 146 55.60 -10.47 -25.71
CA ILE A 146 55.05 -9.73 -24.56
C ILE A 146 55.54 -8.28 -24.70
N GLY A 147 54.64 -7.34 -24.51
CA GLY A 147 54.97 -5.93 -24.68
C GLY A 147 54.10 -5.01 -23.84
N ILE A 148 54.55 -3.79 -23.72
CA ILE A 148 53.79 -2.70 -23.08
C ILE A 148 53.43 -1.71 -24.20
N GLY A 149 52.16 -1.49 -24.38
CA GLY A 149 51.62 -0.46 -25.30
C GLY A 149 51.37 0.84 -24.52
N PHE A 150 51.80 1.94 -25.09
CA PHE A 150 51.52 3.29 -24.58
C PHE A 150 50.79 4.09 -25.67
N THR A 151 49.59 4.58 -25.34
CA THR A 151 48.81 5.41 -26.24
C THR A 151 48.33 6.66 -25.51
N TRP A 152 48.71 7.80 -26.05
CA TRP A 152 48.28 9.10 -25.50
C TRP A 152 47.66 9.95 -26.61
N ASN A 153 46.39 10.26 -26.47
CA ASN A 153 45.70 11.13 -27.41
C ASN A 153 45.81 12.58 -26.93
N LEU A 154 46.72 13.35 -27.50
CA LEU A 154 46.98 14.73 -27.05
C LEU A 154 45.86 15.70 -27.44
N PHE A 155 45.20 15.47 -28.56
CA PHE A 155 44.09 16.32 -29.05
C PHE A 155 43.01 15.47 -29.72
N ASP A 156 41.76 15.61 -29.30
CA ASP A 156 40.58 14.88 -29.79
C ASP A 156 39.43 15.78 -30.21
N GLY A 157 39.72 17.05 -30.56
CA GLY A 157 38.67 17.98 -30.98
C GLY A 157 37.72 18.43 -29.87
N LEU A 158 38.19 18.48 -28.60
CA LEU A 158 37.43 18.88 -27.40
C LEU A 158 36.38 17.85 -26.96
N ASP A 159 36.50 16.59 -27.41
CA ASP A 159 35.53 15.55 -27.08
C ASP A 159 35.61 15.16 -25.60
N ARG A 160 36.81 15.14 -25.02
CA ARG A 160 37.03 14.89 -23.56
C ARG A 160 36.40 15.96 -22.69
N GLU A 161 36.58 17.24 -23.05
CA GLU A 161 36.00 18.37 -22.33
C GLU A 161 34.48 18.30 -22.31
N LYS A 162 33.87 17.94 -23.45
CA LYS A 162 32.41 17.75 -23.57
C LYS A 162 31.96 16.58 -22.72
N LYS A 163 32.67 15.42 -22.73
CA LYS A 163 32.35 14.27 -21.89
C LYS A 163 32.43 14.56 -20.39
N VAL A 164 33.50 15.24 -19.96
CA VAL A 164 33.64 15.66 -18.55
C VAL A 164 32.51 16.62 -18.15
N ARG A 165 32.18 17.58 -19.03
CA ARG A 165 31.08 18.50 -18.75
C ARG A 165 29.73 17.77 -18.68
N GLN A 166 29.48 16.83 -19.59
CA GLN A 166 28.28 16.00 -19.60
C GLN A 166 28.16 15.18 -18.29
N SER A 167 29.22 14.48 -17.88
CA SER A 167 29.24 13.69 -16.65
C SER A 167 28.99 14.56 -15.41
N LYS A 168 29.59 15.77 -15.34
CA LYS A 168 29.31 16.73 -14.25
C LYS A 168 27.85 17.20 -14.21
N LEU A 169 27.25 17.46 -15.38
CA LEU A 169 25.83 17.83 -15.44
C LEU A 169 24.93 16.67 -14.97
N THR A 170 25.27 15.44 -15.35
CA THR A 170 24.56 14.25 -14.86
C THR A 170 24.65 14.11 -13.35
N GLU A 171 25.84 14.28 -12.77
CA GLU A 171 26.03 14.27 -11.31
C GLU A 171 25.20 15.34 -10.61
N GLN A 172 25.18 16.58 -11.15
CA GLN A 172 24.36 17.67 -10.61
C GLN A 172 22.87 17.37 -10.70
N THR A 173 22.41 16.83 -11.84
CA THR A 173 20.99 16.45 -12.03
C THR A 173 20.55 15.40 -11.02
N LEU A 174 21.41 14.40 -10.75
CA LEU A 174 21.13 13.37 -9.74
C LEU A 174 21.13 13.94 -8.30
N ALA A 175 22.01 14.89 -8.00
CA ALA A 175 22.01 15.57 -6.71
C ALA A 175 20.71 16.36 -6.47
N LEU A 176 20.26 17.13 -7.47
CA LEU A 176 18.97 17.82 -7.41
C LEU A 176 17.78 16.86 -7.33
N GLY A 177 17.83 15.75 -8.08
CA GLY A 177 16.83 14.69 -8.00
C GLY A 177 16.72 14.06 -6.61
N GLN A 178 17.85 13.87 -5.93
CA GLN A 178 17.88 13.36 -4.56
C GLN A 178 17.28 14.37 -3.56
N MET A 179 17.58 15.66 -3.70
CA MET A 179 16.97 16.69 -2.87
C MET A 179 15.45 16.70 -3.05
N LYS A 180 15.00 16.75 -4.31
CA LYS A 180 13.56 16.69 -4.62
C LYS A 180 12.89 15.43 -4.04
N ALA A 181 13.52 14.27 -4.16
CA ALA A 181 12.96 13.03 -3.60
C ALA A 181 12.82 13.09 -2.08
N ARG A 182 13.76 13.73 -1.37
CA ARG A 182 13.64 13.95 0.08
C ARG A 182 12.44 14.84 0.44
N ASP A 183 12.26 15.91 -0.30
CA ASP A 183 11.14 16.83 -0.08
C ASP A 183 9.80 16.14 -0.38
N ASP A 184 9.71 15.41 -1.49
CA ASP A 184 8.52 14.63 -1.86
C ASP A 184 8.19 13.56 -0.80
N LEU A 185 9.20 12.91 -0.22
CA LEU A 185 9.03 11.91 0.84
C LEU A 185 8.60 12.54 2.16
N ALA A 186 9.11 13.72 2.52
CA ALA A 186 8.65 14.45 3.70
C ALA A 186 7.16 14.80 3.60
N VAL A 187 6.72 15.28 2.43
CA VAL A 187 5.29 15.51 2.15
C VAL A 187 4.49 14.20 2.19
N GLY A 188 5.09 13.09 1.74
CA GLY A 188 4.50 11.75 1.83
C GLY A 188 4.26 11.31 3.28
N VAL A 189 5.23 11.54 4.17
CA VAL A 189 5.09 11.28 5.61
C VAL A 189 3.98 12.15 6.21
N ASP A 190 3.96 13.45 5.93
CA ASP A 190 2.92 14.37 6.40
C ASP A 190 1.52 13.89 6.01
N LYS A 191 1.36 13.52 4.74
CA LYS A 191 0.07 13.03 4.22
C LYS A 191 -0.37 11.75 4.93
N LEU A 192 0.50 10.75 5.02
CA LEU A 192 0.17 9.45 5.61
C LEU A 192 -0.06 9.56 7.12
N TYR A 193 0.73 10.36 7.81
CA TYR A 193 0.55 10.60 9.24
C TYR A 193 -0.79 11.31 9.51
N THR A 194 -1.14 12.33 8.73
CA THR A 194 -2.45 13.01 8.82
C THR A 194 -3.61 12.05 8.51
N GLN A 195 -3.42 11.10 7.57
CA GLN A 195 -4.41 10.07 7.29
C GLN A 195 -4.60 9.12 8.49
N LEU A 196 -3.53 8.75 9.18
CA LEU A 196 -3.59 7.97 10.41
C LEU A 196 -4.36 8.68 11.51
N GLU A 197 -4.03 9.96 11.79
CA GLU A 197 -4.75 10.76 12.79
C GLU A 197 -6.24 10.87 12.46
N LYS A 198 -6.55 11.12 11.18
CA LYS A 198 -7.93 11.23 10.70
C LYS A 198 -8.72 9.91 10.86
N ALA A 199 -8.09 8.78 10.53
CA ALA A 199 -8.70 7.47 10.70
C ALA A 199 -8.92 7.16 12.20
N GLN A 200 -7.98 7.52 13.06
CA GLN A 200 -8.07 7.37 14.51
C GLN A 200 -9.24 8.17 15.08
N ASP A 201 -9.37 9.45 14.70
CA ASP A 201 -10.47 10.31 15.14
C ASP A 201 -11.83 9.80 14.64
N ASN A 202 -11.89 9.31 13.38
CA ASN A 202 -13.09 8.69 12.82
C ASN A 202 -13.52 7.45 13.62
N VAL A 203 -12.60 6.57 13.98
CA VAL A 203 -12.92 5.38 14.78
C VAL A 203 -13.50 5.78 16.13
N LYS A 204 -12.89 6.77 16.81
CA LYS A 204 -13.38 7.27 18.12
C LYS A 204 -14.79 7.85 18.00
N ALA A 205 -15.04 8.69 16.99
CA ALA A 205 -16.35 9.29 16.75
C ALA A 205 -17.41 8.23 16.41
N LEU A 206 -17.07 7.26 15.57
CA LEU A 206 -17.98 6.20 15.14
C LEU A 206 -18.32 5.24 16.30
N ASN A 207 -17.41 4.98 17.22
CA ASN A 207 -17.71 4.19 18.43
C ASN A 207 -18.82 4.85 19.29
N ALA A 208 -18.76 6.16 19.47
CA ALA A 208 -19.82 6.90 20.17
C ALA A 208 -21.14 6.86 19.39
N THR A 209 -21.09 7.05 18.07
CA THR A 209 -22.27 7.01 17.21
C THR A 209 -22.93 5.62 17.19
N ILE A 210 -22.17 4.53 17.23
CA ILE A 210 -22.69 3.16 17.31
C ILE A 210 -23.50 2.99 18.59
N ALA A 211 -22.98 3.39 19.75
CA ALA A 211 -23.69 3.27 21.02
C ALA A 211 -25.05 4.00 21.00
N LEU A 212 -25.08 5.21 20.41
CA LEU A 212 -26.33 5.97 20.25
C LEU A 212 -27.28 5.30 19.25
N SER A 213 -26.78 4.75 18.15
CA SER A 213 -27.59 4.07 17.14
C SER A 213 -28.18 2.76 17.66
N GLU A 214 -27.41 2.00 18.48
CA GLU A 214 -27.93 0.79 19.14
C GLU A 214 -29.09 1.08 20.09
N GLU A 215 -28.96 2.16 20.86
CA GLU A 215 -30.05 2.58 21.77
C GLU A 215 -31.26 3.07 20.97
N LEU A 216 -31.06 3.81 19.87
CA LEU A 216 -32.14 4.23 18.97
C LEU A 216 -32.90 3.01 18.42
N VAL A 217 -32.18 2.00 17.92
CA VAL A 217 -32.80 0.75 17.42
C VAL A 217 -33.59 0.07 18.53
N ARG A 218 -33.05 0.01 19.73
CA ARG A 218 -33.75 -0.57 20.92
C ARG A 218 -35.06 0.14 21.22
N ILE A 219 -35.04 1.47 21.22
CA ILE A 219 -36.22 2.30 21.49
C ILE A 219 -37.26 2.11 20.38
N ARG A 220 -36.86 2.21 19.09
CA ARG A 220 -37.78 2.08 17.96
C ARG A 220 -38.43 0.71 17.89
N LYS A 221 -37.68 -0.37 18.17
CA LYS A 221 -38.23 -1.74 18.23
C LYS A 221 -39.27 -1.88 19.34
N LYS A 222 -38.99 -1.32 20.51
CA LYS A 222 -39.96 -1.34 21.64
C LYS A 222 -41.22 -0.57 21.27
N SER A 223 -41.10 0.67 20.79
CA SER A 223 -42.25 1.49 20.38
C SER A 223 -43.08 0.82 19.27
N PHE A 224 -42.42 0.13 18.34
CA PHE A 224 -43.11 -0.63 17.27
C PHE A 224 -43.95 -1.78 17.87
N THR A 225 -43.40 -2.54 18.82
CA THR A 225 -44.17 -3.63 19.47
C THR A 225 -45.32 -3.15 20.30
N GLU A 226 -45.29 -1.90 20.76
CA GLU A 226 -46.35 -1.22 21.50
C GLU A 226 -47.32 -0.47 20.57
N GLY A 227 -47.13 -0.55 19.23
CA GLY A 227 -47.99 0.12 18.22
C GLY A 227 -47.81 1.65 18.14
N MET A 228 -46.75 2.20 18.76
CA MET A 228 -46.42 3.63 18.84
C MET A 228 -45.43 4.10 17.78
N ALA A 229 -44.77 3.18 17.03
CA ALA A 229 -43.87 3.50 15.94
C ALA A 229 -44.24 2.74 14.66
N THR A 230 -43.85 3.29 13.53
CA THR A 230 -44.01 2.68 12.23
C THR A 230 -42.94 1.68 11.89
N SER A 231 -43.23 0.76 10.94
CA SER A 231 -42.22 -0.16 10.40
C SER A 231 -41.05 0.59 9.76
N THR A 232 -41.31 1.72 9.10
CA THR A 232 -40.30 2.58 8.48
C THR A 232 -39.27 3.09 9.52
N GLU A 233 -39.74 3.57 10.67
CA GLU A 233 -38.84 4.09 11.71
C GLU A 233 -37.91 3.02 12.30
N VAL A 234 -38.35 1.77 12.38
CA VAL A 234 -37.48 0.66 12.82
C VAL A 234 -36.44 0.34 11.75
N ILE A 235 -36.86 0.27 10.45
CA ILE A 235 -35.96 -0.02 9.34
C ILE A 235 -34.91 1.08 9.17
N ASP A 236 -35.31 2.34 9.28
CA ASP A 236 -34.39 3.48 9.20
C ASP A 236 -33.32 3.41 10.31
N ALA A 237 -33.73 3.11 11.56
CA ALA A 237 -32.80 2.95 12.66
C ALA A 237 -31.85 1.76 12.47
N GLU A 238 -32.33 0.61 12.00
CA GLU A 238 -31.51 -0.57 11.68
C GLU A 238 -30.51 -0.28 10.55
N THR A 239 -30.96 0.40 9.49
CA THR A 239 -30.12 0.77 8.36
C THR A 239 -29.05 1.77 8.77
N MET A 240 -29.40 2.75 9.61
CA MET A 240 -28.46 3.71 10.19
C MET A 240 -27.38 2.98 11.00
N LEU A 241 -27.77 2.09 11.92
CA LEU A 241 -26.81 1.30 12.71
C LEU A 241 -25.88 0.47 11.82
N ALA A 242 -26.43 -0.19 10.80
CA ALA A 242 -25.64 -0.98 9.84
C ALA A 242 -24.61 -0.11 9.10
N SER A 243 -25.02 1.07 8.62
CA SER A 243 -24.12 1.99 7.90
C SER A 243 -22.97 2.50 8.80
N VAL A 244 -23.26 2.84 10.06
CA VAL A 244 -22.25 3.31 11.02
C VAL A 244 -21.26 2.18 11.37
N ARG A 245 -21.72 0.94 11.52
CA ARG A 245 -20.85 -0.22 11.76
C ARG A 245 -19.92 -0.48 10.57
N VAL A 246 -20.43 -0.40 9.34
CA VAL A 246 -19.60 -0.50 8.12
C VAL A 246 -18.59 0.64 8.05
N ALA A 247 -19.01 1.87 8.31
CA ALA A 247 -18.11 3.03 8.34
C ALA A 247 -16.98 2.87 9.37
N ARG A 248 -17.26 2.29 10.54
CA ARG A 248 -16.23 1.98 11.53
C ARG A 248 -15.20 0.95 11.02
N LEU A 249 -15.66 -0.13 10.39
CA LEU A 249 -14.77 -1.13 9.83
C LEU A 249 -13.89 -0.52 8.72
N ALA A 250 -14.49 0.34 7.88
CA ALA A 250 -13.74 1.08 6.87
C ALA A 250 -12.68 1.99 7.49
N ALA A 251 -12.99 2.69 8.59
CA ALA A 251 -12.04 3.55 9.28
C ALA A 251 -10.87 2.76 9.91
N TYR A 252 -11.12 1.57 10.47
CA TYR A 252 -10.05 0.66 10.90
C TYR A 252 -9.15 0.21 9.73
N TYR A 253 -9.77 -0.16 8.62
CA TYR A 253 -9.02 -0.55 7.41
C TYR A 253 -8.18 0.62 6.86
N GLU A 254 -8.73 1.83 6.82
CA GLU A 254 -7.99 3.04 6.42
C GLU A 254 -6.78 3.28 7.32
N TYR A 255 -6.94 3.06 8.64
CA TYR A 255 -5.85 3.17 9.60
C TYR A 255 -4.74 2.14 9.30
N ASP A 256 -5.08 0.86 9.13
CA ASP A 256 -4.12 -0.19 8.84
C ASP A 256 -3.38 0.07 7.53
N VAL A 257 -4.10 0.50 6.47
CA VAL A 257 -3.51 0.84 5.17
C VAL A 257 -2.60 2.07 5.29
N ALA A 258 -2.99 3.10 6.00
CA ALA A 258 -2.15 4.28 6.20
C ALA A 258 -0.88 3.93 6.99
N LEU A 259 -0.99 3.09 8.02
CA LEU A 259 0.14 2.65 8.84
C LEU A 259 1.15 1.81 8.03
N ILE A 260 0.66 0.81 7.27
CA ILE A 260 1.57 -0.02 6.46
C ILE A 260 2.25 0.80 5.35
N ASN A 261 1.54 1.75 4.75
CA ASN A 261 2.10 2.64 3.75
C ASN A 261 3.17 3.58 4.36
N LEU A 262 2.93 4.11 5.57
CA LEU A 262 3.90 4.94 6.28
C LEU A 262 5.16 4.14 6.65
N LEU A 263 5.01 2.93 7.17
CA LEU A 263 6.13 2.03 7.47
C LEU A 263 6.89 1.59 6.20
N SER A 264 6.16 1.36 5.11
CA SER A 264 6.77 1.05 3.80
C SER A 264 7.58 2.24 3.27
N LEU A 265 7.08 3.46 3.45
CA LEU A 265 7.81 4.69 3.11
C LEU A 265 9.09 4.82 3.95
N CYS A 266 9.06 4.39 5.22
CA CYS A 266 10.21 4.34 6.11
C CYS A 266 11.20 3.20 5.78
N GLY A 267 10.82 2.24 4.90
CA GLY A 267 11.63 1.06 4.58
C GLY A 267 11.57 -0.05 5.64
N THR A 268 10.57 -0.03 6.50
CA THR A 268 10.41 -0.99 7.62
C THR A 268 8.98 -1.58 7.68
N PRO A 269 8.43 -2.10 6.55
CA PRO A 269 7.05 -2.61 6.54
C PRO A 269 6.84 -3.79 7.51
N GLU A 270 7.86 -4.57 7.79
CA GLU A 270 7.83 -5.68 8.74
C GLU A 270 7.49 -5.26 10.18
N GLN A 271 7.73 -4.00 10.53
CA GLN A 271 7.38 -3.46 11.85
C GLN A 271 5.86 -3.35 12.06
N PHE A 272 5.04 -3.45 11.02
CA PHE A 272 3.59 -3.43 11.12
C PHE A 272 3.05 -4.43 12.15
N VAL A 273 3.65 -5.62 12.23
CA VAL A 273 3.29 -6.67 13.20
C VAL A 273 3.47 -6.22 14.65
N ASN A 274 4.42 -5.32 14.92
CA ASN A 274 4.69 -4.82 16.28
C ASN A 274 3.61 -3.84 16.77
N TYR A 275 2.84 -3.27 15.84
CA TYR A 275 1.73 -2.36 16.16
C TYR A 275 0.42 -3.10 16.42
N GLN A 276 0.33 -4.36 16.03
CA GLN A 276 -0.87 -5.16 16.27
C GLN A 276 -1.07 -5.40 17.78
N PRO A 277 -2.33 -5.42 18.27
CA PRO A 277 -2.60 -5.81 19.63
C PRO A 277 -2.09 -7.24 19.86
N LYS A 278 -1.33 -7.42 20.94
CA LYS A 278 -0.87 -8.76 21.32
C LYS A 278 -2.10 -9.61 21.68
N PRO A 279 -2.14 -10.88 21.23
CA PRO A 279 -3.24 -11.79 21.53
C PRO A 279 -3.44 -12.03 23.02
#